data_965416c5f2b13f4c158b2b8973291bf0
#
_entry.id   965416c5f2b13f4c158b2b8973291bf0
#
_cell.length_a   1.000
_cell.length_b   1.000
_cell.length_c   1.000
_cell.angle_alpha   90.00
_cell.angle_beta   90.00
_cell.angle_gamma   90.00
#
_symmetry.space_group_name_H-M   'P 1'
#
loop_
_entity.id
_entity.type
_entity.pdbx_description
1 polymer ?
#
loop_
_entity_poly.entity_id
_entity_poly.type
_entity_poly.pdbx_seq_one_letter_code
_entity_poly.pdbx_strand_id
1 'polypeptide(L)'
;MDIIATVRRLRTKETSGFRFSRPLVLLQSDDWGRVGVRDAEGREELRAAGLNLGERPYDLYSLETAEDVHALAEVLRSLQDSVGQPPCLGMNFVVANVDFPASAATGFRDIVLKPLTEGLPGRWVRPGLYNAYRAGIEVGVFSPALHGTTHFCQQAVGHALTRGGERTELLRTLWKSETPYIHWRMPWVGYEYWDPERLPSERFIPEKEQEHWIGWAAQCFRKFFGEGAVSACAPGYRAEPTTHGLWKAQGVRVAQNGPGAMPAPHFDAHGLLHTYRSLDFEPALNPELRSEDCVKKAEEYLARGLPLIISVHSINFHSTLAPFRQKTLLTLREFLGALKKRFPNLVYVNDRQLLEIVETGSYESGRGRVVVAVTKARKGAEG
;
A
#
# COMPACT_ATOMS: atom_id res chain seq x y z
N MET A 1 -37.56 3.78 0.62
CA MET A 1 -36.39 2.94 0.92
C MET A 1 -36.19 2.98 2.41
N ASP A 2 -36.42 1.86 3.09
CA ASP A 2 -36.57 1.79 4.54
C ASP A 2 -35.23 1.97 5.25
N ILE A 3 -35.00 3.11 5.86
CA ILE A 3 -33.80 3.49 6.60
C ILE A 3 -33.51 2.45 7.71
N ILE A 4 -34.55 1.87 8.31
CA ILE A 4 -34.47 0.85 9.36
C ILE A 4 -33.87 -0.46 8.79
N ALA A 5 -34.25 -0.85 7.58
CA ALA A 5 -33.71 -2.02 6.90
C ALA A 5 -32.22 -1.82 6.51
N THR A 6 -31.84 -0.60 6.11
CA THR A 6 -30.46 -0.24 5.76
C THR A 6 -29.57 -0.24 7.02
N VAL A 7 -30.06 0.33 8.13
CA VAL A 7 -29.34 0.35 9.42
C VAL A 7 -29.24 -1.06 10.02
N ARG A 8 -30.27 -1.91 9.89
CA ARG A 8 -30.20 -3.32 10.28
C ARG A 8 -29.21 -4.11 9.41
N ARG A 9 -29.16 -3.88 8.08
CA ARG A 9 -28.16 -4.50 7.19
C ARG A 9 -26.73 -4.07 7.51
N LEU A 10 -26.51 -2.82 7.87
CA LEU A 10 -25.20 -2.32 8.32
C LEU A 10 -24.81 -2.94 9.67
N ARG A 11 -25.71 -3.03 10.63
CA ARG A 11 -25.46 -3.67 11.94
C ARG A 11 -25.16 -5.17 11.82
N THR A 12 -25.85 -5.92 10.96
CA THR A 12 -25.59 -7.36 10.76
C THR A 12 -24.26 -7.62 10.06
N LYS A 13 -23.79 -6.71 9.17
CA LYS A 13 -22.45 -6.81 8.58
C LYS A 13 -21.31 -6.52 9.58
N GLU A 14 -21.53 -5.66 10.57
CA GLU A 14 -20.54 -5.33 11.60
C GLU A 14 -20.26 -6.47 12.60
N THR A 15 -21.12 -7.47 12.69
CA THR A 15 -20.99 -8.55 13.67
C THR A 15 -20.22 -9.76 13.17
N SER A 16 -19.87 -9.84 11.89
CA SER A 16 -19.08 -10.94 11.33
C SER A 16 -17.57 -10.58 11.29
N GLY A 17 -16.72 -11.43 11.86
CA GLY A 17 -15.27 -11.28 11.84
C GLY A 17 -14.61 -11.38 13.20
N PHE A 18 -13.30 -11.19 13.24
CA PHE A 18 -12.48 -11.37 14.45
C PHE A 18 -12.40 -10.08 15.28
N ARG A 19 -12.43 -10.26 16.60
CA ARG A 19 -12.20 -9.21 17.60
C ARG A 19 -11.15 -9.66 18.59
N PHE A 20 -10.44 -8.69 19.16
CA PHE A 20 -9.23 -8.91 19.92
C PHE A 20 -9.36 -8.32 21.33
N SER A 21 -8.83 -9.05 22.32
CA SER A 21 -8.85 -8.63 23.73
C SER A 21 -7.85 -7.52 24.06
N ARG A 22 -6.88 -7.29 23.16
CA ARG A 22 -5.86 -6.23 23.29
C ARG A 22 -5.99 -5.26 22.12
N PRO A 23 -5.71 -3.97 22.33
CA PRO A 23 -5.59 -3.00 21.25
C PRO A 23 -4.47 -3.38 20.30
N LEU A 24 -4.81 -3.82 19.08
CA LEU A 24 -3.85 -4.13 18.02
C LEU A 24 -3.72 -2.93 17.08
N VAL A 25 -2.48 -2.56 16.75
CA VAL A 25 -2.16 -1.46 15.85
C VAL A 25 -1.25 -1.95 14.73
N LEU A 26 -1.71 -1.78 13.50
CA LEU A 26 -0.98 -2.08 12.27
C LEU A 26 -0.74 -0.78 11.49
N LEU A 27 0.42 -0.68 10.85
CA LEU A 27 0.71 0.37 9.88
C LEU A 27 0.87 -0.30 8.51
N GLN A 28 0.09 0.15 7.52
CA GLN A 28 0.15 -0.35 6.15
C GLN A 28 0.37 0.83 5.20
N SER A 29 1.39 0.73 4.36
CA SER A 29 1.84 1.82 3.49
C SER A 29 1.99 1.37 2.06
N ASP A 30 1.40 2.13 1.11
CA ASP A 30 1.40 1.81 -0.30
C ASP A 30 2.47 2.58 -1.09
N ASP A 31 2.67 2.17 -2.32
CA ASP A 31 3.45 2.85 -3.36
C ASP A 31 4.98 2.76 -3.23
N TRP A 32 5.53 1.89 -2.41
CA TRP A 32 6.98 1.76 -2.26
C TRP A 32 7.65 1.19 -3.52
N GLY A 33 8.84 1.72 -3.85
CA GLY A 33 9.61 1.30 -5.03
C GLY A 33 9.06 1.83 -6.36
N ARG A 34 8.03 2.64 -6.37
CA ARG A 34 7.38 3.21 -7.54
C ARG A 34 8.03 4.52 -7.96
N VAL A 35 8.50 4.60 -9.21
CA VAL A 35 9.02 5.85 -9.76
C VAL A 35 7.88 6.81 -10.15
N GLY A 36 8.13 8.10 -9.98
CA GLY A 36 7.23 9.19 -10.38
C GLY A 36 7.97 10.24 -11.22
N VAL A 37 8.06 11.49 -10.76
CA VAL A 37 8.92 12.52 -11.33
C VAL A 37 10.32 12.39 -10.72
N ARG A 38 11.34 12.24 -11.56
CA ARG A 38 12.69 11.86 -11.14
C ARG A 38 13.29 12.77 -10.06
N ASP A 39 13.31 14.04 -10.32
CA ASP A 39 13.91 15.10 -9.49
C ASP A 39 13.51 16.49 -10.02
N ALA A 40 14.13 17.55 -9.50
CA ALA A 40 13.89 18.92 -9.96
C ALA A 40 14.25 19.10 -11.44
N GLU A 41 15.32 18.46 -11.92
CA GLU A 41 15.71 18.49 -13.33
C GLU A 41 14.68 17.80 -14.21
N GLY A 42 14.20 16.60 -13.82
CA GLY A 42 13.13 15.90 -14.53
C GLY A 42 11.82 16.69 -14.57
N ARG A 43 11.50 17.41 -13.50
CA ARG A 43 10.35 18.34 -13.48
C ARG A 43 10.53 19.50 -14.49
N GLU A 44 11.72 20.04 -14.57
CA GLU A 44 12.04 21.11 -15.54
C GLU A 44 12.03 20.61 -16.98
N GLU A 45 12.54 19.39 -17.25
CA GLU A 45 12.43 18.75 -18.57
C GLU A 45 10.97 18.63 -19.02
N LEU A 46 10.08 18.20 -18.12
CA LEU A 46 8.66 18.12 -18.40
C LEU A 46 8.05 19.48 -18.72
N ARG A 47 8.43 20.51 -17.95
CA ARG A 47 7.99 21.87 -18.20
C ARG A 47 8.48 22.40 -19.55
N ALA A 48 9.74 22.16 -19.90
CA ALA A 48 10.31 22.51 -21.19
C ALA A 48 9.62 21.78 -22.36
N ALA A 49 9.12 20.58 -22.13
CA ALA A 49 8.30 19.82 -23.06
C ALA A 49 6.83 20.28 -23.13
N GLY A 50 6.47 21.38 -22.45
CA GLY A 50 5.12 21.93 -22.42
C GLY A 50 4.17 21.23 -21.43
N LEU A 51 4.67 20.38 -20.52
CA LEU A 51 3.88 19.68 -19.53
C LEU A 51 3.99 20.33 -18.16
N ASN A 52 2.93 21.03 -17.75
CA ASN A 52 2.81 21.53 -16.39
C ASN A 52 2.08 20.50 -15.53
N LEU A 53 2.79 19.89 -14.57
CA LEU A 53 2.23 18.88 -13.68
C LEU A 53 1.31 19.48 -12.61
N GLY A 54 1.56 20.72 -12.18
CA GLY A 54 0.87 21.35 -11.07
C GLY A 54 1.64 21.26 -9.75
N GLU A 55 0.92 21.47 -8.62
CA GLU A 55 1.52 21.54 -7.28
C GLU A 55 0.78 20.68 -6.25
N ARG A 56 -0.13 19.83 -6.69
CA ARG A 56 -0.77 18.87 -5.79
C ARG A 56 0.27 17.86 -5.30
N PRO A 57 0.12 17.28 -4.12
CA PRO A 57 1.11 16.34 -3.59
C PRO A 57 1.54 15.25 -4.58
N TYR A 58 0.60 14.61 -5.28
CA TYR A 58 0.94 13.58 -6.27
C TYR A 58 1.54 14.12 -7.58
N ASP A 59 1.44 15.41 -7.87
CA ASP A 59 2.22 16.07 -8.95
C ASP A 59 3.70 16.18 -8.58
N LEU A 60 4.00 16.08 -7.28
CA LEU A 60 5.33 16.11 -6.67
C LEU A 60 5.79 14.71 -6.20
N TYR A 61 5.07 13.67 -6.62
CA TYR A 61 5.47 12.30 -6.31
C TYR A 61 6.76 11.94 -7.05
N SER A 62 7.72 11.40 -6.31
CA SER A 62 8.99 10.92 -6.87
C SER A 62 9.20 9.44 -6.51
N LEU A 63 10.37 9.09 -6.08
CA LEU A 63 10.73 7.85 -5.42
C LEU A 63 11.45 8.24 -4.13
N GLU A 64 11.19 7.54 -3.06
CA GLU A 64 11.88 7.74 -1.79
C GLU A 64 13.40 7.64 -1.95
N THR A 65 14.12 8.26 -1.04
CA THR A 65 15.58 8.19 -0.93
C THR A 65 15.98 7.26 0.23
N ALA A 66 17.24 6.82 0.27
CA ALA A 66 17.76 6.09 1.41
C ALA A 66 17.62 6.87 2.72
N GLU A 67 17.80 8.20 2.66
CA GLU A 67 17.64 9.09 3.81
C GLU A 67 16.19 9.15 4.29
N ASP A 68 15.21 9.15 3.37
CA ASP A 68 13.78 9.11 3.73
C ASP A 68 13.46 7.83 4.50
N VAL A 69 13.95 6.69 4.00
CA VAL A 69 13.75 5.37 4.62
C VAL A 69 14.44 5.26 5.98
N HIS A 70 15.68 5.74 6.09
CA HIS A 70 16.42 5.75 7.37
C HIS A 70 15.73 6.63 8.42
N ALA A 71 15.29 7.84 8.05
CA ALA A 71 14.61 8.74 8.95
C ALA A 71 13.29 8.15 9.48
N LEU A 72 12.54 7.45 8.63
CA LEU A 72 11.34 6.72 9.03
C LEU A 72 11.69 5.58 10.00
N ALA A 73 12.70 4.77 9.67
CA ALA A 73 13.14 3.68 10.53
C ALA A 73 13.56 4.17 11.93
N GLU A 74 14.24 5.32 12.02
CA GLU A 74 14.63 5.95 13.28
C GLU A 74 13.42 6.32 14.15
N VAL A 75 12.39 6.94 13.54
CA VAL A 75 11.16 7.29 14.25
C VAL A 75 10.46 6.04 14.76
N LEU A 76 10.30 5.01 13.95
CA LEU A 76 9.64 3.77 14.36
C LEU A 76 10.44 3.09 15.51
N ARG A 77 11.75 2.99 15.40
CA ARG A 77 12.61 2.41 16.47
C ARG A 77 12.57 3.15 17.78
N SER A 78 12.29 4.46 17.76
CA SER A 78 12.21 5.29 18.98
C SER A 78 10.95 5.04 19.80
N LEU A 79 9.98 4.29 19.27
CA LEU A 79 8.69 3.99 19.88
C LEU A 79 8.64 2.53 20.32
N GLN A 80 7.89 2.26 21.39
CA GLN A 80 7.69 0.90 21.88
C GLN A 80 6.25 0.70 22.37
N ASP A 81 5.73 -0.48 22.11
CA ASP A 81 4.43 -0.93 22.61
C ASP A 81 4.51 -1.46 24.06
N SER A 82 3.45 -2.13 24.52
CA SER A 82 3.38 -2.68 25.89
C SER A 82 4.29 -3.89 26.15
N VAL A 83 4.79 -4.52 25.09
CA VAL A 83 5.73 -5.64 25.17
C VAL A 83 7.14 -5.25 24.72
N GLY A 84 7.35 -3.94 24.47
CA GLY A 84 8.64 -3.36 24.10
C GLY A 84 9.02 -3.57 22.64
N GLN A 85 8.05 -3.83 21.76
CA GLN A 85 8.27 -3.90 20.31
C GLN A 85 8.08 -2.53 19.65
N PRO A 86 8.90 -2.16 18.66
CA PRO A 86 8.65 -0.99 17.84
C PRO A 86 7.45 -1.22 16.91
N PRO A 87 6.79 -0.14 16.45
CA PRO A 87 5.87 -0.23 15.32
C PRO A 87 6.57 -0.83 14.10
N CYS A 88 5.88 -1.72 13.39
CA CYS A 88 6.34 -2.28 12.13
C CYS A 88 5.46 -1.76 10.99
N LEU A 89 6.06 -1.07 10.01
CA LEU A 89 5.36 -0.58 8.83
C LEU A 89 5.30 -1.69 7.78
N GLY A 90 4.10 -2.13 7.40
CA GLY A 90 3.86 -2.94 6.23
C GLY A 90 4.08 -2.09 4.97
N MET A 91 5.13 -2.38 4.21
CA MET A 91 5.48 -1.64 3.00
C MET A 91 5.00 -2.41 1.77
N ASN A 92 3.99 -1.91 1.09
CA ASN A 92 3.43 -2.51 -0.11
C ASN A 92 4.24 -2.05 -1.33
N PHE A 93 5.03 -2.97 -1.89
CA PHE A 93 5.96 -2.69 -2.98
C PHE A 93 5.34 -2.96 -4.35
N VAL A 94 5.50 -1.99 -5.24
CA VAL A 94 5.45 -2.19 -6.68
C VAL A 94 6.79 -2.79 -7.10
N VAL A 95 6.77 -3.96 -7.74
CA VAL A 95 8.01 -4.74 -7.96
C VAL A 95 8.71 -4.44 -9.26
N ALA A 96 8.11 -3.64 -10.15
CA ALA A 96 8.73 -3.21 -11.40
C ALA A 96 8.29 -1.81 -11.80
N ASN A 97 9.12 -1.17 -12.60
CA ASN A 97 8.86 0.14 -13.20
C ASN A 97 9.02 0.05 -14.72
N VAL A 98 8.53 1.04 -15.46
CA VAL A 98 8.75 1.13 -16.90
C VAL A 98 10.25 1.26 -17.19
N ASP A 99 10.79 0.38 -18.02
CA ASP A 99 12.10 0.57 -18.63
C ASP A 99 11.96 1.54 -19.78
N PHE A 100 12.19 2.81 -19.51
CA PHE A 100 11.97 3.90 -20.48
C PHE A 100 12.87 3.76 -21.72
N PRO A 101 14.20 3.51 -21.60
CA PRO A 101 15.05 3.27 -22.76
C PRO A 101 14.63 2.06 -23.59
N ALA A 102 14.33 0.94 -22.96
CA ALA A 102 13.93 -0.27 -23.66
C ALA A 102 12.57 -0.09 -24.35
N SER A 103 11.59 0.54 -23.69
CA SER A 103 10.29 0.89 -24.29
C SER A 103 10.45 1.86 -25.46
N ALA A 104 11.36 2.85 -25.36
CA ALA A 104 11.67 3.76 -26.46
C ALA A 104 12.29 3.04 -27.67
N ALA A 105 13.12 2.03 -27.44
CA ALA A 105 13.73 1.22 -28.49
C ALA A 105 12.70 0.43 -29.31
N THR A 106 11.52 0.09 -28.73
CA THR A 106 10.40 -0.49 -29.49
C THR A 106 9.58 0.56 -30.29
N GLY A 107 9.96 1.84 -30.22
CA GLY A 107 9.14 2.97 -30.71
C GLY A 107 7.89 3.18 -29.87
N PHE A 108 7.95 2.83 -28.60
CA PHE A 108 6.82 2.86 -27.64
C PHE A 108 5.64 1.98 -28.06
N ARG A 109 5.88 0.90 -28.81
CA ARG A 109 4.84 -0.09 -29.17
C ARG A 109 4.58 -1.07 -28.04
N ASP A 110 5.61 -1.37 -27.27
CA ASP A 110 5.57 -2.33 -26.17
C ASP A 110 5.97 -1.64 -24.85
N ILE A 111 5.34 -2.06 -23.76
CA ILE A 111 5.72 -1.69 -22.41
C ILE A 111 6.79 -2.69 -21.97
N VAL A 112 8.01 -2.23 -21.87
CA VAL A 112 9.09 -3.02 -21.25
C VAL A 112 9.20 -2.63 -19.79
N LEU A 113 9.19 -3.63 -18.91
CA LEU A 113 9.28 -3.43 -17.48
C LEU A 113 10.66 -3.83 -16.95
N LYS A 114 11.18 -3.06 -16.03
CA LYS A 114 12.40 -3.33 -15.28
C LYS A 114 12.06 -3.70 -13.84
N PRO A 115 12.31 -4.95 -13.41
CA PRO A 115 12.05 -5.35 -12.04
C PRO A 115 13.04 -4.70 -11.08
N LEU A 116 12.66 -4.46 -9.83
CA LEU A 116 13.53 -3.87 -8.79
C LEU A 116 14.82 -4.68 -8.59
N THR A 117 14.80 -5.99 -8.88
CA THR A 117 15.99 -6.85 -8.83
C THR A 117 17.08 -6.47 -9.83
N GLU A 118 16.74 -5.70 -10.87
CA GLU A 118 17.66 -5.23 -11.92
C GLU A 118 18.01 -3.74 -11.75
N GLY A 119 17.52 -3.14 -10.67
CA GLY A 119 17.77 -1.73 -10.35
C GLY A 119 16.69 -0.80 -10.84
N LEU A 120 16.96 0.50 -10.78
CA LEU A 120 16.04 1.54 -11.22
C LEU A 120 16.13 1.76 -12.74
N PRO A 121 15.04 2.24 -13.39
CA PRO A 121 15.03 2.43 -14.83
C PRO A 121 15.78 3.69 -15.28
N GLY A 122 16.42 3.62 -16.46
CA GLY A 122 17.00 4.78 -17.15
C GLY A 122 17.96 5.59 -16.27
N ARG A 123 17.68 6.88 -16.16
CA ARG A 123 18.48 7.87 -15.41
C ARG A 123 18.13 7.95 -13.91
N TRP A 124 17.22 7.09 -13.43
CA TRP A 124 16.85 7.09 -12.01
C TRP A 124 17.99 6.57 -11.14
N VAL A 125 18.43 7.38 -10.20
CA VAL A 125 19.52 7.05 -9.27
C VAL A 125 19.06 7.36 -7.84
N ARG A 126 19.09 6.32 -6.97
CA ARG A 126 18.83 6.43 -5.53
C ARG A 126 19.87 5.61 -4.77
N PRO A 127 21.06 6.17 -4.52
CA PRO A 127 22.15 5.44 -3.86
C PRO A 127 21.70 4.93 -2.48
N GLY A 128 22.02 3.65 -2.21
CA GLY A 128 21.74 3.05 -0.92
C GLY A 128 20.28 2.70 -0.61
N LEU A 129 19.32 3.04 -1.47
CA LEU A 129 17.89 2.84 -1.20
C LEU A 129 17.54 1.39 -0.85
N TYR A 130 17.98 0.43 -1.65
CA TYR A 130 17.68 -0.99 -1.40
C TYR A 130 18.33 -1.53 -0.12
N ASN A 131 19.50 -0.98 0.25
CA ASN A 131 20.13 -1.31 1.52
C ASN A 131 19.37 -0.71 2.70
N ALA A 132 18.80 0.49 2.54
CA ALA A 132 17.96 1.11 3.57
C ALA A 132 16.68 0.27 3.82
N TYR A 133 16.03 -0.25 2.79
CA TYR A 133 14.90 -1.18 2.95
C TYR A 133 15.31 -2.42 3.74
N ARG A 134 16.40 -3.08 3.32
CA ARG A 134 16.89 -4.30 3.99
C ARG A 134 17.24 -4.06 5.45
N ALA A 135 17.95 -2.97 5.75
CA ALA A 135 18.30 -2.60 7.12
C ALA A 135 17.06 -2.42 8.01
N GLY A 136 16.00 -1.78 7.50
CA GLY A 136 14.75 -1.63 8.25
C GLY A 136 13.98 -2.95 8.44
N ILE A 137 14.06 -3.87 7.46
CA ILE A 137 13.49 -5.23 7.57
C ILE A 137 14.25 -6.05 8.61
N GLU A 138 15.57 -6.04 8.56
CA GLU A 138 16.44 -6.77 9.49
C GLU A 138 16.22 -6.36 10.95
N VAL A 139 16.00 -5.08 11.21
CA VAL A 139 15.70 -4.58 12.56
C VAL A 139 14.22 -4.64 12.93
N GLY A 140 13.37 -5.19 12.07
CA GLY A 140 11.96 -5.48 12.34
C GLY A 140 11.01 -4.28 12.34
N VAL A 141 11.43 -3.13 11.79
CA VAL A 141 10.54 -1.94 11.66
C VAL A 141 9.85 -1.86 10.30
N PHE A 142 10.24 -2.69 9.34
CA PHE A 142 9.59 -2.83 8.05
C PHE A 142 9.21 -4.28 7.77
N SER A 143 8.05 -4.48 7.16
CA SER A 143 7.56 -5.78 6.69
C SER A 143 7.12 -5.62 5.23
N PRO A 144 7.83 -6.23 4.26
CA PRO A 144 7.47 -6.08 2.87
C PRO A 144 6.18 -6.82 2.53
N ALA A 145 5.36 -6.21 1.70
CA ALA A 145 4.13 -6.75 1.15
C ALA A 145 4.01 -6.44 -0.34
N LEU A 146 3.19 -7.17 -1.07
CA LEU A 146 3.06 -7.03 -2.52
C LEU A 146 2.01 -5.97 -2.87
N HIS A 147 2.39 -5.00 -3.73
CA HIS A 147 1.48 -4.00 -4.32
C HIS A 147 1.36 -4.15 -5.85
N GLY A 148 1.48 -5.37 -6.33
CA GLY A 148 1.43 -5.68 -7.74
C GLY A 148 2.76 -5.51 -8.48
N THR A 149 2.69 -5.65 -9.80
CA THR A 149 3.81 -5.46 -10.72
C THR A 149 4.09 -3.99 -10.93
N THR A 150 3.04 -3.23 -11.28
CA THR A 150 3.05 -1.80 -11.57
C THR A 150 1.88 -1.12 -10.86
N HIS A 151 1.89 0.22 -10.86
CA HIS A 151 0.77 0.99 -10.32
C HIS A 151 -0.12 1.57 -11.43
N PHE A 152 -0.24 0.86 -12.55
CA PHE A 152 -1.12 1.21 -13.67
C PHE A 152 -1.59 -0.06 -14.40
N CYS A 153 -2.75 0.01 -15.04
CA CYS A 153 -3.25 -1.07 -15.88
C CYS A 153 -2.45 -1.13 -17.18
N GLN A 154 -1.62 -2.16 -17.31
CA GLN A 154 -0.68 -2.29 -18.45
C GLN A 154 -1.42 -2.44 -19.79
N GLN A 155 -2.54 -3.14 -19.81
CA GLN A 155 -3.36 -3.28 -21.01
C GLN A 155 -3.90 -1.92 -21.49
N ALA A 156 -4.42 -1.10 -20.56
CA ALA A 156 -4.93 0.24 -20.88
C ALA A 156 -3.83 1.19 -21.36
N VAL A 157 -2.65 1.15 -20.70
CA VAL A 157 -1.48 1.95 -21.11
C VAL A 157 -0.95 1.48 -22.47
N GLY A 158 -0.88 0.17 -22.72
CA GLY A 158 -0.48 -0.38 -24.02
C GLY A 158 -1.40 0.10 -25.16
N HIS A 159 -2.71 0.06 -24.95
CA HIS A 159 -3.67 0.62 -25.89
C HIS A 159 -3.47 2.13 -26.10
N ALA A 160 -3.24 2.87 -25.01
CA ALA A 160 -3.02 4.32 -25.09
C ALA A 160 -1.73 4.69 -25.82
N LEU A 161 -0.67 3.89 -25.75
CA LEU A 161 0.59 4.10 -26.47
C LEU A 161 0.47 3.90 -27.98
N THR A 162 -0.46 3.05 -28.43
CA THR A 162 -0.58 2.61 -29.82
C THR A 162 -1.76 3.23 -30.57
N ARG A 163 -2.80 3.71 -29.85
CA ARG A 163 -4.05 4.21 -30.44
C ARG A 163 -3.89 5.50 -31.25
N GLY A 164 -2.84 6.28 -30.98
CA GLY A 164 -2.64 7.61 -31.54
C GLY A 164 -3.43 8.71 -30.81
N GLY A 165 -3.18 9.96 -31.19
CA GLY A 165 -3.81 11.14 -30.60
C GLY A 165 -3.08 11.72 -29.40
N GLU A 166 -3.68 12.75 -28.78
CA GLU A 166 -3.05 13.55 -27.71
C GLU A 166 -2.56 12.73 -26.52
N ARG A 167 -3.30 11.71 -26.12
CA ARG A 167 -2.94 10.86 -24.98
C ARG A 167 -1.70 10.00 -25.28
N THR A 168 -1.57 9.50 -26.50
CA THR A 168 -0.37 8.78 -26.94
C THR A 168 0.85 9.68 -26.91
N GLU A 169 0.74 10.90 -27.45
CA GLU A 169 1.83 11.87 -27.47
C GLU A 169 2.19 12.33 -26.05
N LEU A 170 1.20 12.52 -25.18
CA LEU A 170 1.43 12.83 -23.77
C LEU A 170 2.24 11.72 -23.07
N LEU A 171 1.83 10.44 -23.22
CA LEU A 171 2.57 9.30 -22.63
C LEU A 171 3.99 9.22 -23.17
N ARG A 172 4.17 9.34 -24.48
CA ARG A 172 5.50 9.29 -25.11
C ARG A 172 6.40 10.43 -24.63
N THR A 173 5.85 11.64 -24.45
CA THR A 173 6.57 12.78 -23.91
C THR A 173 6.98 12.55 -22.47
N LEU A 174 6.08 12.04 -21.63
CA LEU A 174 6.38 11.66 -20.26
C LEU A 174 7.49 10.61 -20.20
N TRP A 175 7.41 9.56 -21.02
CA TRP A 175 8.38 8.46 -20.99
C TRP A 175 9.76 8.87 -21.52
N LYS A 176 9.84 9.83 -22.47
CA LYS A 176 11.11 10.45 -22.87
C LYS A 176 11.79 11.22 -21.71
N SER A 177 10.99 11.78 -20.81
CA SER A 177 11.47 12.43 -19.57
C SER A 177 11.52 11.45 -18.38
N GLU A 178 11.38 10.15 -18.63
CA GLU A 178 11.42 9.08 -17.63
C GLU A 178 10.44 9.26 -16.48
N THR A 179 9.26 9.79 -16.79
CA THR A 179 8.12 9.91 -15.88
C THR A 179 7.02 9.00 -16.40
N PRO A 180 6.50 8.05 -15.59
CA PRO A 180 5.59 7.03 -16.10
C PRO A 180 4.23 7.59 -16.48
N TYR A 181 3.69 8.56 -15.72
CA TYR A 181 2.35 9.09 -15.91
C TYR A 181 2.10 10.37 -15.08
N ILE A 182 0.98 11.04 -15.34
CA ILE A 182 0.43 12.10 -14.49
C ILE A 182 -0.78 11.53 -13.74
N HIS A 183 -0.68 11.43 -12.43
CA HIS A 183 -1.64 10.72 -11.60
C HIS A 183 -3.11 11.15 -11.82
N TRP A 184 -3.38 12.45 -11.90
CA TRP A 184 -4.74 12.97 -11.99
C TRP A 184 -5.31 13.04 -13.42
N ARG A 185 -4.50 12.76 -14.45
CA ARG A 185 -4.90 12.96 -15.85
C ARG A 185 -5.09 11.66 -16.62
N MET A 186 -4.78 10.53 -15.99
CA MET A 186 -4.82 9.22 -16.65
C MET A 186 -5.66 8.26 -15.82
N PRO A 187 -6.81 7.81 -16.35
CA PRO A 187 -7.81 7.07 -15.57
C PRO A 187 -7.35 5.67 -15.14
N TRP A 188 -6.37 5.08 -15.82
CA TRP A 188 -5.81 3.74 -15.50
C TRP A 188 -4.70 3.78 -14.44
N VAL A 189 -4.23 4.96 -14.05
CA VAL A 189 -3.24 5.13 -12.98
C VAL A 189 -3.91 4.86 -11.64
N GLY A 190 -3.22 4.11 -10.79
CA GLY A 190 -3.75 3.68 -9.51
C GLY A 190 -4.44 2.32 -9.55
N TYR A 191 -4.43 1.61 -10.69
CA TYR A 191 -5.03 0.28 -10.81
C TYR A 191 -4.11 -0.64 -11.63
N GLU A 192 -3.97 -1.88 -11.25
CA GLU A 192 -3.24 -2.86 -12.07
C GLU A 192 -4.20 -3.83 -12.76
N TYR A 193 -5.12 -4.41 -12.01
CA TYR A 193 -6.03 -5.46 -12.50
C TYR A 193 -7.35 -4.92 -13.03
N TRP A 194 -7.48 -3.60 -13.11
CA TRP A 194 -8.76 -2.96 -13.42
C TRP A 194 -8.58 -1.79 -14.40
N ASP A 195 -9.33 -1.81 -15.50
CA ASP A 195 -9.35 -0.75 -16.50
C ASP A 195 -10.67 0.04 -16.39
N PRO A 196 -10.64 1.27 -15.89
CA PRO A 196 -11.84 2.10 -15.71
C PRO A 196 -12.50 2.51 -17.03
N GLU A 197 -11.78 2.46 -18.17
CA GLU A 197 -12.29 2.87 -19.48
C GLU A 197 -13.12 1.77 -20.16
N ARG A 198 -13.09 0.53 -19.66
CA ARG A 198 -13.92 -0.57 -20.16
C ARG A 198 -15.36 -0.51 -19.63
N LEU A 199 -16.23 -1.29 -20.24
CA LEU A 199 -17.60 -1.46 -19.73
C LEU A 199 -17.59 -1.93 -18.26
N PRO A 200 -18.52 -1.49 -17.42
CA PRO A 200 -18.51 -1.82 -15.98
C PRO A 200 -18.38 -3.31 -15.66
N SER A 201 -18.97 -4.20 -16.48
CA SER A 201 -18.88 -5.65 -16.34
C SER A 201 -17.55 -6.26 -16.78
N GLU A 202 -16.69 -5.48 -17.46
CA GLU A 202 -15.45 -5.96 -18.08
C GLU A 202 -14.22 -5.22 -17.57
N ARG A 203 -14.37 -4.42 -16.51
CA ARG A 203 -13.28 -3.57 -16.01
C ARG A 203 -12.12 -4.36 -15.41
N PHE A 204 -12.38 -5.50 -14.78
CA PHE A 204 -11.27 -6.38 -14.43
C PHE A 204 -10.66 -7.00 -15.69
N ILE A 205 -9.34 -6.99 -15.75
CA ILE A 205 -8.62 -7.61 -16.86
C ILE A 205 -8.84 -9.14 -16.82
N PRO A 206 -8.74 -9.84 -17.98
CA PRO A 206 -8.97 -11.28 -18.04
C PRO A 206 -8.12 -12.07 -17.03
N GLU A 207 -8.68 -13.16 -16.50
CA GLU A 207 -8.02 -14.01 -15.48
C GLU A 207 -6.61 -14.44 -15.88
N LYS A 208 -6.39 -14.85 -17.14
CA LYS A 208 -5.07 -15.24 -17.64
C LYS A 208 -4.04 -14.11 -17.59
N GLU A 209 -4.48 -12.88 -17.78
CA GLU A 209 -3.60 -11.71 -17.66
C GLU A 209 -3.31 -11.40 -16.19
N GLN A 210 -4.32 -11.49 -15.31
CA GLN A 210 -4.10 -11.40 -13.86
C GLN A 210 -3.13 -12.48 -13.39
N GLU A 211 -3.30 -13.73 -13.81
CA GLU A 211 -2.43 -14.85 -13.49
C GLU A 211 -0.98 -14.59 -13.90
N HIS A 212 -0.78 -14.10 -15.14
CA HIS A 212 0.53 -13.75 -15.64
C HIS A 212 1.20 -12.68 -14.76
N TRP A 213 0.53 -11.55 -14.54
CA TRP A 213 1.12 -10.44 -13.80
C TRP A 213 1.30 -10.74 -12.32
N ILE A 214 0.35 -11.39 -11.68
CA ILE A 214 0.46 -11.81 -10.27
C ILE A 214 1.59 -12.83 -10.10
N GLY A 215 1.68 -13.82 -11.00
CA GLY A 215 2.76 -14.81 -10.97
C GLY A 215 4.15 -14.18 -11.15
N TRP A 216 4.28 -13.26 -12.10
CA TRP A 216 5.53 -12.55 -12.34
C TRP A 216 5.89 -11.61 -11.16
N ALA A 217 4.91 -10.88 -10.64
CA ALA A 217 5.11 -10.02 -9.47
C ALA A 217 5.57 -10.82 -8.25
N ALA A 218 4.94 -11.97 -7.97
CA ALA A 218 5.34 -12.84 -6.86
C ALA A 218 6.75 -13.40 -7.03
N GLN A 219 7.16 -13.71 -8.27
CA GLN A 219 8.52 -14.14 -8.58
C GLN A 219 9.54 -13.02 -8.34
N CYS A 220 9.27 -11.81 -8.85
CA CYS A 220 10.11 -10.64 -8.64
C CYS A 220 10.24 -10.29 -7.16
N PHE A 221 9.13 -10.31 -6.42
CA PHE A 221 9.09 -10.06 -4.99
C PHE A 221 10.00 -11.06 -4.24
N ARG A 222 9.82 -12.34 -4.49
CA ARG A 222 10.62 -13.42 -3.88
C ARG A 222 12.12 -13.27 -4.18
N LYS A 223 12.46 -12.91 -5.42
CA LYS A 223 13.84 -12.66 -5.82
C LYS A 223 14.45 -11.43 -5.12
N PHE A 224 13.65 -10.39 -4.87
CA PHE A 224 14.12 -9.14 -4.27
C PHE A 224 14.24 -9.23 -2.75
N PHE A 225 13.27 -9.85 -2.07
CA PHE A 225 13.20 -9.93 -0.60
C PHE A 225 13.69 -11.25 -0.02
N GLY A 226 13.93 -12.29 -0.83
CA GLY A 226 14.37 -13.61 -0.38
C GLY A 226 13.25 -14.53 0.11
N GLU A 227 12.03 -14.00 0.27
CA GLU A 227 10.84 -14.77 0.68
C GLU A 227 9.59 -14.34 -0.11
N GLY A 228 8.54 -15.18 -0.07
CA GLY A 228 7.25 -14.85 -0.68
C GLY A 228 6.47 -13.82 0.13
N ALA A 229 5.66 -13.01 -0.54
CA ALA A 229 4.78 -12.06 0.12
C ALA A 229 3.72 -12.80 0.96
N VAL A 230 3.62 -12.46 2.25
CA VAL A 230 2.55 -12.96 3.13
C VAL A 230 1.27 -12.17 2.91
N SER A 231 1.38 -10.87 2.63
CA SER A 231 0.25 -10.00 2.38
C SER A 231 0.37 -9.28 1.04
N ALA A 232 -0.79 -8.93 0.48
CA ALA A 232 -0.89 -8.16 -0.75
C ALA A 232 -2.01 -7.11 -0.65
N CYS A 233 -1.79 -5.98 -1.33
CA CYS A 233 -2.75 -4.91 -1.53
C CYS A 233 -2.81 -4.61 -3.04
N ALA A 234 -3.97 -4.70 -3.65
CA ALA A 234 -4.11 -4.29 -5.05
C ALA A 234 -4.01 -2.77 -5.18
N PRO A 235 -3.32 -2.23 -6.21
CA PRO A 235 -3.38 -0.80 -6.49
C PRO A 235 -4.83 -0.32 -6.57
N GLY A 236 -5.11 0.81 -5.89
CA GLY A 236 -6.45 1.38 -5.77
C GLY A 236 -7.49 0.47 -5.11
N TYR A 237 -7.05 -0.56 -4.39
CA TYR A 237 -7.89 -1.57 -3.73
C TYR A 237 -8.81 -2.33 -4.71
N ARG A 238 -8.41 -2.45 -5.98
CA ARG A 238 -9.19 -3.14 -7.02
C ARG A 238 -8.74 -4.59 -7.17
N ALA A 239 -9.24 -5.44 -6.29
CA ALA A 239 -9.14 -6.89 -6.36
C ALA A 239 -10.54 -7.51 -6.37
N GLU A 240 -10.68 -8.65 -7.01
CA GLU A 240 -11.89 -9.45 -7.09
C GLU A 240 -11.62 -10.90 -6.61
N PRO A 241 -12.64 -11.77 -6.48
CA PRO A 241 -12.41 -13.13 -6.04
C PRO A 241 -11.38 -13.91 -6.88
N THR A 242 -11.32 -13.69 -8.19
CA THR A 242 -10.29 -14.25 -9.09
C THR A 242 -8.89 -13.81 -8.64
N THR A 243 -8.68 -12.50 -8.41
CA THR A 243 -7.42 -11.95 -7.91
C THR A 243 -7.02 -12.60 -6.60
N HIS A 244 -7.97 -12.78 -5.68
CA HIS A 244 -7.73 -13.41 -4.37
C HIS A 244 -7.30 -14.88 -4.51
N GLY A 245 -7.94 -15.64 -5.39
CA GLY A 245 -7.56 -17.02 -5.69
C GLY A 245 -6.14 -17.12 -6.25
N LEU A 246 -5.79 -16.22 -7.18
CA LEU A 246 -4.45 -16.14 -7.77
C LEU A 246 -3.39 -15.74 -6.73
N TRP A 247 -3.67 -14.77 -5.87
CA TRP A 247 -2.78 -14.43 -4.76
C TRP A 247 -2.55 -15.63 -3.82
N LYS A 248 -3.63 -16.35 -3.47
CA LYS A 248 -3.53 -17.56 -2.65
C LYS A 248 -2.62 -18.60 -3.27
N ALA A 249 -2.73 -18.81 -4.59
CA ALA A 249 -1.87 -19.73 -5.34
C ALA A 249 -0.39 -19.34 -5.30
N GLN A 250 -0.07 -18.05 -5.13
CA GLN A 250 1.30 -17.55 -4.96
C GLN A 250 1.79 -17.54 -3.50
N GLY A 251 0.98 -18.00 -2.54
CA GLY A 251 1.34 -18.09 -1.13
C GLY A 251 0.93 -16.90 -0.28
N VAL A 252 0.24 -15.91 -0.84
CA VAL A 252 -0.35 -14.81 -0.07
C VAL A 252 -1.41 -15.38 0.90
N ARG A 253 -1.43 -14.87 2.12
CA ARG A 253 -2.32 -15.28 3.19
C ARG A 253 -3.21 -14.15 3.70
N VAL A 254 -2.81 -12.90 3.50
CA VAL A 254 -3.53 -11.70 3.96
C VAL A 254 -3.81 -10.79 2.78
N ALA A 255 -5.08 -10.43 2.59
CA ALA A 255 -5.53 -9.43 1.61
C ALA A 255 -5.79 -8.11 2.34
N GLN A 256 -5.00 -7.09 2.03
CA GLN A 256 -5.18 -5.73 2.53
C GLN A 256 -6.19 -5.00 1.66
N ASN A 257 -7.18 -4.36 2.29
CA ASN A 257 -8.23 -3.62 1.60
C ASN A 257 -8.31 -2.18 2.10
N GLY A 258 -8.82 -1.30 1.25
CA GLY A 258 -9.16 0.07 1.63
C GLY A 258 -10.26 0.14 2.69
N PRO A 259 -10.63 1.34 3.14
CA PRO A 259 -11.71 1.53 4.09
C PRO A 259 -13.02 0.97 3.53
N GLY A 260 -13.75 0.21 4.34
CA GLY A 260 -14.96 -0.47 3.89
C GLY A 260 -16.02 -0.62 4.98
N ALA A 261 -17.17 -1.18 4.57
CA ALA A 261 -18.28 -1.45 5.47
C ALA A 261 -18.04 -2.62 6.44
N MET A 262 -16.95 -3.38 6.24
CA MET A 262 -16.58 -4.56 7.03
C MET A 262 -15.26 -4.31 7.76
N PRO A 263 -15.27 -3.61 8.91
CA PRO A 263 -14.03 -3.24 9.59
C PRO A 263 -13.35 -4.42 10.33
N ALA A 264 -14.05 -5.52 10.57
CA ALA A 264 -13.51 -6.68 11.28
C ALA A 264 -12.76 -7.62 10.31
N PRO A 265 -11.54 -8.04 10.63
CA PRO A 265 -10.83 -9.05 9.85
C PRO A 265 -11.64 -10.34 9.75
N HIS A 266 -11.62 -10.99 8.59
CA HIS A 266 -12.31 -12.26 8.36
C HIS A 266 -11.64 -13.05 7.23
N PHE A 267 -11.84 -14.36 7.20
CA PHE A 267 -11.41 -15.19 6.09
C PHE A 267 -12.45 -15.19 4.95
N ASP A 268 -11.97 -15.10 3.72
CA ASP A 268 -12.79 -15.31 2.53
C ASP A 268 -12.91 -16.81 2.16
N ALA A 269 -13.55 -17.08 1.01
CA ALA A 269 -13.73 -18.45 0.51
C ALA A 269 -12.41 -19.13 0.08
N HIS A 270 -11.38 -18.36 -0.24
CA HIS A 270 -10.04 -18.84 -0.58
C HIS A 270 -9.15 -19.07 0.65
N GLY A 271 -9.63 -18.69 1.84
CA GLY A 271 -8.87 -18.75 3.09
C GLY A 271 -7.82 -17.64 3.20
N LEU A 272 -8.03 -16.49 2.54
CA LEU A 272 -7.27 -15.26 2.79
C LEU A 272 -7.88 -14.52 3.96
N LEU A 273 -7.04 -14.04 4.88
CA LEU A 273 -7.45 -13.10 5.91
C LEU A 273 -7.59 -11.71 5.30
N HIS A 274 -8.80 -11.21 5.21
CA HIS A 274 -9.08 -9.84 4.80
C HIS A 274 -8.91 -8.87 5.96
N THR A 275 -8.17 -7.80 5.73
CA THR A 275 -8.01 -6.66 6.63
C THR A 275 -8.50 -5.38 5.95
N TYR A 276 -8.99 -4.41 6.74
CA TYR A 276 -9.56 -3.17 6.22
C TYR A 276 -8.95 -1.98 6.92
N ARG A 277 -8.45 -1.03 6.16
CA ARG A 277 -7.88 0.20 6.70
C ARG A 277 -8.94 1.01 7.43
N SER A 278 -8.57 1.54 8.57
CA SER A 278 -9.50 2.20 9.49
C SER A 278 -9.19 3.67 9.71
N LEU A 279 -7.96 4.09 9.45
CA LEU A 279 -7.51 5.46 9.63
C LEU A 279 -6.55 5.85 8.52
N ASP A 280 -6.89 6.89 7.76
CA ASP A 280 -6.00 7.50 6.78
C ASP A 280 -5.08 8.50 7.48
N PHE A 281 -3.78 8.23 7.46
CA PHE A 281 -2.72 9.08 8.00
C PHE A 281 -1.91 9.67 6.85
N GLU A 282 -2.37 10.79 6.30
CA GLU A 282 -1.86 11.38 5.06
C GLU A 282 -1.48 12.86 5.25
N PRO A 283 -0.45 13.21 6.07
CA PRO A 283 -0.09 14.61 6.31
C PRO A 283 0.35 15.39 5.07
N ALA A 284 0.87 14.70 4.03
CA ALA A 284 1.21 15.33 2.76
C ALA A 284 -0.04 15.77 1.97
N LEU A 285 -1.13 14.98 2.05
CA LEU A 285 -2.40 15.26 1.38
C LEU A 285 -3.33 16.14 2.21
N ASN A 286 -3.22 16.05 3.52
CA ASN A 286 -3.99 16.82 4.50
C ASN A 286 -3.05 17.54 5.47
N PRO A 287 -2.55 18.73 5.11
CA PRO A 287 -1.64 19.47 5.97
C PRO A 287 -2.22 19.88 7.33
N GLU A 288 -3.54 19.85 7.51
CA GLU A 288 -4.24 20.17 8.76
C GLU A 288 -4.44 18.95 9.66
N LEU A 289 -3.98 17.76 9.23
CA LEU A 289 -4.11 16.53 10.04
C LEU A 289 -3.38 16.68 11.37
N ARG A 290 -4.11 16.45 12.46
CA ARG A 290 -3.58 16.52 13.83
C ARG A 290 -3.59 15.16 14.50
N SER A 291 -2.61 14.94 15.36
CA SER A 291 -2.48 13.70 16.13
C SER A 291 -3.69 13.40 17.01
N GLU A 292 -4.34 14.43 17.58
CA GLU A 292 -5.53 14.29 18.42
C GLU A 292 -6.73 13.73 17.64
N ASP A 293 -6.92 14.18 16.40
CA ASP A 293 -8.01 13.69 15.54
C ASP A 293 -7.78 12.21 15.18
N CYS A 294 -6.52 11.83 14.95
CA CYS A 294 -6.14 10.44 14.72
C CYS A 294 -6.38 9.56 15.96
N VAL A 295 -6.05 10.04 17.16
CA VAL A 295 -6.29 9.30 18.42
C VAL A 295 -7.79 9.10 18.64
N LYS A 296 -8.60 10.14 18.45
CA LYS A 296 -10.06 10.05 18.55
C LYS A 296 -10.64 9.01 17.59
N LYS A 297 -10.16 8.99 16.35
CA LYS A 297 -10.58 7.99 15.36
C LYS A 297 -10.15 6.58 15.77
N ALA A 298 -8.92 6.42 16.30
CA ALA A 298 -8.42 5.15 16.80
C ALA A 298 -9.27 4.59 17.94
N GLU A 299 -9.76 5.43 18.87
CA GLU A 299 -10.63 5.02 19.96
C GLU A 299 -11.90 4.32 19.48
N GLU A 300 -12.50 4.77 18.37
CA GLU A 300 -13.73 4.19 17.81
C GLU A 300 -13.53 2.71 17.39
N TYR A 301 -12.34 2.35 16.89
CA TYR A 301 -12.03 0.98 16.48
C TYR A 301 -11.57 0.12 17.66
N LEU A 302 -10.62 0.61 18.44
CA LEU A 302 -10.03 -0.14 19.54
C LEU A 302 -11.03 -0.43 20.66
N ALA A 303 -11.96 0.49 20.97
CA ALA A 303 -13.03 0.25 21.94
C ALA A 303 -14.00 -0.87 21.53
N ARG A 304 -14.06 -1.20 20.25
CA ARG A 304 -14.90 -2.29 19.71
C ARG A 304 -14.14 -3.62 19.60
N GLY A 305 -12.88 -3.69 20.08
CA GLY A 305 -12.00 -4.84 19.94
C GLY A 305 -11.55 -5.08 18.48
N LEU A 306 -11.64 -4.04 17.62
CA LEU A 306 -11.16 -4.10 16.24
C LEU A 306 -9.70 -3.66 16.18
N PRO A 307 -8.89 -4.16 15.24
CA PRO A 307 -7.56 -3.64 15.04
C PRO A 307 -7.62 -2.23 14.46
N LEU A 308 -6.74 -1.36 14.92
CA LEU A 308 -6.47 -0.08 14.25
C LEU A 308 -5.50 -0.35 13.12
N ILE A 309 -5.93 -0.16 11.88
CA ILE A 309 -5.10 -0.31 10.69
C ILE A 309 -4.91 1.08 10.08
N ILE A 310 -3.71 1.63 10.27
CA ILE A 310 -3.31 2.95 9.81
C ILE A 310 -2.87 2.83 8.36
N SER A 311 -3.49 3.60 7.48
CA SER A 311 -3.16 3.73 6.06
C SER A 311 -2.27 4.94 5.84
N VAL A 312 -1.16 4.77 5.15
CA VAL A 312 -0.30 5.88 4.73
C VAL A 312 0.35 5.54 3.39
N HIS A 313 0.55 6.52 2.50
CA HIS A 313 1.27 6.30 1.24
C HIS A 313 2.72 6.78 1.35
N SER A 314 3.63 6.17 0.59
CA SER A 314 5.07 6.48 0.59
C SER A 314 5.36 7.96 0.33
N ILE A 315 4.52 8.65 -0.43
CA ILE A 315 4.64 10.09 -0.72
C ILE A 315 4.79 10.94 0.55
N ASN A 316 4.18 10.54 1.66
CA ASN A 316 4.27 11.23 2.93
C ASN A 316 5.69 11.29 3.48
N PHE A 317 6.54 10.36 3.06
CA PHE A 317 7.94 10.26 3.49
C PHE A 317 8.93 10.81 2.47
N HIS A 318 8.47 11.32 1.32
CA HIS A 318 9.35 11.85 0.29
C HIS A 318 9.90 13.23 0.64
N SER A 319 11.13 13.49 0.20
CA SER A 319 11.80 14.80 0.36
C SER A 319 12.41 15.38 -0.93
N THR A 320 12.35 14.63 -2.05
CA THR A 320 13.03 15.02 -3.31
C THR A 320 12.43 16.27 -3.95
N LEU A 321 11.11 16.35 -4.10
CA LEU A 321 10.42 17.46 -4.77
C LEU A 321 9.66 18.36 -3.82
N ALA A 322 9.30 17.86 -2.65
CA ALA A 322 8.65 18.61 -1.58
C ALA A 322 9.03 18.03 -0.22
N PRO A 323 9.11 18.85 0.85
CA PRO A 323 9.60 18.41 2.17
C PRO A 323 8.50 17.68 2.99
N PHE A 324 7.79 16.72 2.40
CA PHE A 324 6.68 16.01 3.07
C PHE A 324 7.14 15.22 4.29
N ARG A 325 8.33 14.59 4.20
CA ARG A 325 8.91 13.72 5.24
C ARG A 325 8.93 14.39 6.61
N GLN A 326 9.42 15.62 6.72
CA GLN A 326 9.68 16.25 8.00
C GLN A 326 8.41 16.37 8.85
N LYS A 327 7.34 16.91 8.26
CA LYS A 327 6.05 17.07 8.94
C LYS A 327 5.43 15.70 9.27
N THR A 328 5.47 14.78 8.31
CA THR A 328 4.91 13.44 8.49
C THR A 328 5.54 12.69 9.65
N LEU A 329 6.87 12.69 9.75
CA LEU A 329 7.57 11.98 10.82
C LEU A 329 7.32 12.60 12.19
N LEU A 330 7.20 13.93 12.27
CA LEU A 330 6.84 14.61 13.52
C LEU A 330 5.43 14.21 13.96
N THR A 331 4.43 14.37 13.08
CA THR A 331 3.03 14.04 13.36
C THR A 331 2.85 12.54 13.69
N LEU A 332 3.59 11.65 13.00
CA LEU A 332 3.55 10.20 13.27
C LEU A 332 4.06 9.88 14.67
N ARG A 333 5.19 10.48 15.07
CA ARG A 333 5.76 10.29 16.42
C ARG A 333 4.80 10.78 17.50
N GLU A 334 4.21 11.95 17.31
CA GLU A 334 3.21 12.52 18.24
C GLU A 334 1.98 11.62 18.34
N PHE A 335 1.42 11.20 17.20
CA PHE A 335 0.25 10.35 17.15
C PHE A 335 0.47 9.00 17.85
N LEU A 336 1.51 8.26 17.48
CA LEU A 336 1.78 6.95 18.08
C LEU A 336 2.15 7.08 19.57
N GLY A 337 2.85 8.14 19.96
CA GLY A 337 3.14 8.45 21.36
C GLY A 337 1.88 8.76 22.16
N ALA A 338 0.95 9.54 21.62
CA ALA A 338 -0.34 9.83 22.24
C ALA A 338 -1.22 8.58 22.33
N LEU A 339 -1.24 7.77 21.28
CA LEU A 339 -1.97 6.50 21.22
C LEU A 339 -1.48 5.53 22.32
N LYS A 340 -0.15 5.42 22.51
CA LYS A 340 0.44 4.59 23.56
C LYS A 340 0.06 5.06 24.96
N LYS A 341 0.01 6.38 25.21
CA LYS A 341 -0.46 6.94 26.48
C LYS A 341 -1.92 6.61 26.72
N ARG A 342 -2.75 6.69 25.69
CA ARG A 342 -4.19 6.43 25.77
C ARG A 342 -4.53 4.95 25.93
N PHE A 343 -3.73 4.07 25.33
CA PHE A 343 -3.86 2.60 25.37
C PHE A 343 -2.56 1.95 25.87
N PRO A 344 -2.27 1.96 27.19
CA PRO A 344 -0.99 1.46 27.72
C PRO A 344 -0.68 0.00 27.41
N ASN A 345 -1.70 -0.82 27.14
CA ASN A 345 -1.59 -2.24 26.82
C ASN A 345 -1.64 -2.54 25.30
N LEU A 346 -1.59 -1.51 24.43
CA LEU A 346 -1.54 -1.73 23.00
C LEU A 346 -0.32 -2.55 22.58
N VAL A 347 -0.45 -3.29 21.47
CA VAL A 347 0.65 -3.98 20.81
C VAL A 347 0.67 -3.62 19.33
N TYR A 348 1.88 -3.41 18.81
CA TYR A 348 2.12 -3.28 17.37
C TYR A 348 2.26 -4.65 16.75
N VAL A 349 1.56 -4.88 15.65
CA VAL A 349 1.64 -6.13 14.88
C VAL A 349 1.72 -5.84 13.39
N ASN A 350 2.36 -6.71 12.64
CA ASN A 350 2.30 -6.72 11.18
C ASN A 350 1.26 -7.74 10.68
N ASP A 351 1.06 -7.85 9.37
CA ASP A 351 0.07 -8.74 8.79
C ASP A 351 0.31 -10.22 9.11
N ARG A 352 1.58 -10.67 9.15
CA ARG A 352 1.96 -12.05 9.52
C ARG A 352 1.56 -12.33 10.98
N GLN A 353 1.88 -11.43 11.89
CA GLN A 353 1.55 -11.56 13.31
C GLN A 353 0.03 -11.49 13.55
N LEU A 354 -0.69 -10.63 12.82
CA LEU A 354 -2.16 -10.61 12.90
C LEU A 354 -2.75 -11.94 12.44
N LEU A 355 -2.24 -12.52 11.37
CA LEU A 355 -2.65 -13.85 10.90
C LEU A 355 -2.40 -14.94 11.96
N GLU A 356 -1.20 -14.97 12.55
CA GLU A 356 -0.84 -15.89 13.63
C GLU A 356 -1.79 -15.75 14.83
N ILE A 357 -2.10 -14.51 15.24
CA ILE A 357 -3.05 -14.25 16.32
C ILE A 357 -4.43 -14.81 15.99
N VAL A 358 -4.92 -14.59 14.77
CA VAL A 358 -6.23 -15.09 14.34
C VAL A 358 -6.26 -16.62 14.32
N GLU A 359 -5.18 -17.28 13.93
CA GLU A 359 -5.07 -18.73 13.82
C GLU A 359 -4.82 -19.42 15.17
N THR A 360 -4.02 -18.80 16.06
CA THR A 360 -3.50 -19.48 17.26
C THR A 360 -3.81 -18.78 18.59
N GLY A 361 -4.31 -17.55 18.56
CA GLY A 361 -4.50 -16.69 19.74
C GLY A 361 -3.20 -16.09 20.30
N SER A 362 -2.09 -16.17 19.55
CA SER A 362 -0.79 -15.64 20.00
C SER A 362 0.14 -15.39 18.81
N TYR A 363 1.25 -14.66 19.04
CA TYR A 363 2.34 -14.53 18.09
C TYR A 363 3.69 -14.49 18.81
N GLU A 364 4.77 -14.79 18.07
CA GLU A 364 6.13 -14.64 18.60
C GLU A 364 6.61 -13.21 18.39
N SER A 365 7.03 -12.60 19.48
CA SER A 365 7.70 -11.31 19.47
C SER A 365 9.21 -11.50 19.69
N GLY A 366 10.03 -10.48 19.39
CA GLY A 366 11.47 -10.52 19.72
C GLY A 366 11.76 -10.66 21.22
N ARG A 367 10.73 -10.60 22.08
CA ARG A 367 10.83 -10.73 23.56
C ARG A 367 10.02 -11.91 24.12
N GLY A 368 9.52 -12.79 23.25
CA GLY A 368 8.77 -13.96 23.64
C GLY A 368 7.31 -13.95 23.14
N ARG A 369 6.59 -14.99 23.52
CA ARG A 369 5.21 -15.22 23.07
C ARG A 369 4.23 -14.23 23.69
N VAL A 370 3.44 -13.58 22.84
CA VAL A 370 2.38 -12.64 23.22
C VAL A 370 1.02 -13.27 22.97
N VAL A 371 0.21 -13.41 24.01
CA VAL A 371 -1.15 -13.99 23.92
C VAL A 371 -2.16 -12.86 23.73
N VAL A 372 -3.07 -13.07 22.76
CA VAL A 372 -4.19 -12.18 22.44
C VAL A 372 -5.43 -13.04 22.28
N ALA A 373 -6.39 -12.95 23.19
CA ALA A 373 -7.63 -13.69 23.02
C ALA A 373 -8.41 -13.16 21.81
N VAL A 374 -8.88 -14.09 20.97
CA VAL A 374 -9.62 -13.83 19.75
C VAL A 374 -11.04 -14.34 19.91
N THR A 375 -12.01 -13.50 19.59
CA THR A 375 -13.41 -13.91 19.53
C THR A 375 -13.91 -13.72 18.09
N LYS A 376 -14.70 -14.69 17.62
CA LYS A 376 -15.41 -14.55 16.35
C LYS A 376 -16.83 -14.18 16.65
N ALA A 377 -17.29 -13.00 16.19
CA ALA A 377 -18.69 -12.65 16.30
C ALA A 377 -19.53 -13.69 15.53
N ARG A 378 -20.45 -14.37 16.21
CA ARG A 378 -21.40 -15.27 15.58
C ARG A 378 -22.37 -14.44 14.71
N LYS A 379 -22.71 -14.94 13.51
CA LYS A 379 -23.95 -14.48 12.84
C LYS A 379 -25.06 -14.67 13.83
N GLY A 380 -25.80 -13.60 14.16
CA GLY A 380 -26.95 -13.70 15.05
C GLY A 380 -27.83 -14.83 14.58
N ALA A 381 -28.16 -15.75 15.48
CA ALA A 381 -29.23 -16.68 15.25
C ALA A 381 -30.47 -15.82 15.00
N GLU A 382 -31.03 -15.94 13.82
CA GLU A 382 -32.36 -15.41 13.53
C GLU A 382 -33.34 -16.13 14.47
N GLY A 383 -33.85 -15.40 15.46
CA GLY A 383 -35.00 -15.74 16.24
C GLY A 383 -36.15 -14.91 15.74
#